data_c3439120ea139e75970b8f757a428a0f
#
_entry.id   c3439120ea139e75970b8f757a428a0f
#
_cell.length_a   1.000
_cell.length_b   1.000
_cell.length_c   1.000
_cell.angle_alpha   90.00
_cell.angle_beta   90.00
_cell.angle_gamma   90.00
#
_symmetry.space_group_name_H-M   'P 1'
#
loop_
_entity.id
_entity.type
_entity.pdbx_description
1 polymer ?
#
loop_
_entity_poly.entity_id
_entity_poly.type
_entity_poly.pdbx_seq_one_letter_code
_entity_poly.pdbx_strand_id
1 'polypeptide(L)'
;MASGFEQPDIDFLILGDRVEAVNGKLYMMGGAWDRLNVVDFNQPVPFGFAVGILIPWNDANEALPLTITISGEDGEKITPDLQTTVSVGRPPNAVKGQSFRAVIAVQGTWKLPKPGTYVVRASLTDGRKEVRFYAVPIAHPQ
;
A
#
# COMPACT_ATOMS: atom_id res chain seq x y z
N MET A 1 14.44 21.02 -13.36
CA MET A 1 13.83 21.49 -13.24
C MET A 1 12.79 21.32 -13.15
N ALA A 2 12.50 21.41 -13.28
CA ALA A 2 11.22 21.13 -13.48
C ALA A 2 10.42 20.81 -12.33
N SER A 3 10.75 21.36 -11.24
CA SER A 3 9.97 21.13 -10.06
C SER A 3 8.51 21.49 -10.26
N GLY A 4 8.21 22.44 -11.16
CA GLY A 4 6.84 22.79 -11.47
C GLY A 4 6.04 21.67 -12.11
N PHE A 5 6.70 20.58 -12.54
CA PHE A 5 6.03 19.45 -13.16
C PHE A 5 5.96 18.24 -12.24
N GLU A 6 6.44 18.37 -11.03
CA GLU A 6 6.34 17.27 -10.08
C GLU A 6 4.91 17.08 -9.64
N GLN A 7 4.56 15.83 -9.43
CA GLN A 7 3.24 15.43 -9.00
C GLN A 7 3.36 14.46 -7.84
N PRO A 8 2.33 14.36 -7.00
CA PRO A 8 2.32 13.31 -5.98
C PRO A 8 2.47 11.94 -6.63
N ASP A 9 3.24 11.09 -6.01
CA ASP A 9 3.52 9.77 -6.56
C ASP A 9 3.64 8.77 -5.43
N ILE A 10 3.48 7.51 -5.78
CA ILE A 10 3.65 6.44 -4.81
C ILE A 10 5.11 6.03 -4.80
N ASP A 11 5.72 6.23 -3.64
CA ASP A 11 7.14 6.01 -3.44
C ASP A 11 7.45 4.54 -3.21
N PHE A 12 6.59 3.88 -2.45
CA PHE A 12 6.72 2.44 -2.23
C PHE A 12 5.37 1.81 -1.92
N LEU A 13 5.28 0.53 -2.17
CA LEU A 13 4.16 -0.33 -1.79
C LEU A 13 4.76 -1.67 -1.39
N ILE A 14 4.62 -2.04 -0.13
CA ILE A 14 5.32 -3.19 0.44
C ILE A 14 4.34 -4.04 1.22
N LEU A 15 4.37 -5.35 0.98
CA LEU A 15 3.58 -6.32 1.74
C LEU A 15 4.31 -6.67 3.04
N GLY A 16 3.54 -6.98 4.08
CA GLY A 16 4.11 -7.40 5.34
C GLY A 16 3.13 -8.24 6.16
N ASP A 17 3.68 -9.01 7.09
CA ASP A 17 2.85 -9.78 8.01
C ASP A 17 2.10 -8.82 8.94
N ARG A 18 2.79 -7.81 9.44
CA ARG A 18 2.21 -6.77 10.30
C ARG A 18 2.77 -5.43 9.88
N VAL A 19 1.88 -4.46 9.72
CA VAL A 19 2.28 -3.10 9.34
C VAL A 19 1.54 -2.11 10.21
N GLU A 20 2.21 -1.01 10.53
CA GLU A 20 1.62 0.04 11.33
C GLU A 20 2.31 1.36 11.02
N ALA A 21 1.55 2.43 10.93
CA ALA A 21 2.11 3.76 10.75
C ALA A 21 1.86 4.56 12.03
N VAL A 22 2.92 5.05 12.64
CA VAL A 22 2.85 5.80 13.89
C VAL A 22 3.72 7.04 13.75
N ASN A 23 3.14 8.20 13.93
CA ASN A 23 3.87 9.48 13.86
C ASN A 23 4.66 9.61 12.56
N GLY A 24 4.04 9.23 11.45
CA GLY A 24 4.67 9.33 10.14
C GLY A 24 5.73 8.31 9.84
N LYS A 25 5.91 7.33 10.72
CA LYS A 25 6.92 6.28 10.52
C LYS A 25 6.25 4.93 10.31
N LEU A 26 6.87 4.14 9.47
CA LEU A 26 6.40 2.80 9.19
C LEU A 26 7.08 1.80 10.12
N TYR A 27 6.26 0.99 10.78
CA TYR A 27 6.72 -0.15 11.57
C TYR A 27 6.19 -1.40 10.91
N MET A 28 7.09 -2.31 10.57
CA MET A 28 6.72 -3.50 9.81
C MET A 28 7.46 -4.71 10.35
N MET A 29 6.74 -5.82 10.48
CA MET A 29 7.32 -7.11 10.82
C MET A 29 7.03 -8.07 9.68
N GLY A 30 8.06 -8.79 9.24
CA GLY A 30 7.93 -9.79 8.18
C GLY A 30 7.49 -9.16 6.89
N GLY A 31 8.28 -8.24 6.35
CA GLY A 31 7.89 -7.51 5.16
C GLY A 31 8.62 -7.91 3.90
N ALA A 32 8.12 -7.37 2.78
CA ALA A 32 8.73 -7.48 1.45
C ALA A 32 8.76 -8.92 0.91
N TRP A 33 7.76 -9.72 1.29
CA TRP A 33 7.66 -11.09 0.75
C TRP A 33 6.86 -11.08 -0.56
N ASP A 34 7.08 -12.13 -1.35
CA ASP A 34 6.33 -12.33 -2.59
C ASP A 34 5.54 -13.64 -2.58
N ARG A 35 5.53 -14.34 -1.45
CA ARG A 35 4.85 -15.61 -1.31
C ARG A 35 4.13 -15.66 0.03
N LEU A 36 2.89 -16.10 0.00
CA LEU A 36 2.07 -16.22 1.20
C LEU A 36 1.61 -17.67 1.31
N ASN A 37 1.99 -18.32 2.40
CA ASN A 37 1.58 -19.69 2.65
C ASN A 37 0.19 -19.71 3.28
N VAL A 38 -0.73 -20.46 2.70
CA VAL A 38 -2.12 -20.51 3.13
C VAL A 38 -2.51 -21.94 3.44
N VAL A 39 -2.95 -22.17 4.69
CA VAL A 39 -3.37 -23.49 5.10
C VAL A 39 -4.77 -23.80 4.60
N ASP A 40 -5.68 -22.84 4.71
CA ASP A 40 -7.09 -23.07 4.37
C ASP A 40 -7.62 -21.84 3.63
N PHE A 41 -7.91 -21.99 2.34
CA PHE A 41 -8.42 -20.91 1.52
C PHE A 41 -9.88 -20.55 1.83
N ASN A 42 -10.54 -21.32 2.69
CA ASN A 42 -11.88 -20.97 3.17
C ASN A 42 -11.86 -20.01 4.35
N GLN A 43 -10.67 -19.74 4.90
CA GLN A 43 -10.51 -18.84 6.02
C GLN A 43 -9.79 -17.57 5.59
N PRO A 44 -10.13 -16.41 6.18
CA PRO A 44 -9.39 -15.19 5.87
C PRO A 44 -7.94 -15.29 6.33
N VAL A 45 -7.05 -14.64 5.61
CA VAL A 45 -5.62 -14.67 5.88
C VAL A 45 -5.18 -13.28 6.33
N PRO A 46 -4.45 -13.17 7.45
CA PRO A 46 -4.00 -11.84 7.91
C PRO A 46 -2.74 -11.44 7.18
N PHE A 47 -2.74 -10.24 6.66
CA PHE A 47 -1.52 -9.57 6.21
C PHE A 47 -1.83 -8.12 5.99
N GLY A 48 -0.78 -7.34 5.75
CA GLY A 48 -0.95 -5.94 5.50
C GLY A 48 -0.05 -5.44 4.40
N PHE A 49 -0.19 -4.16 4.13
CA PHE A 49 0.69 -3.49 3.19
C PHE A 49 0.87 -2.04 3.61
N ALA A 50 1.99 -1.48 3.20
CA ALA A 50 2.32 -0.11 3.51
C ALA A 50 2.53 0.65 2.21
N VAL A 51 2.00 1.87 2.17
CA VAL A 51 2.09 2.75 1.01
C VAL A 51 2.82 4.00 1.43
N GLY A 52 3.90 4.34 0.74
CA GLY A 52 4.58 5.60 0.92
C GLY A 52 4.25 6.53 -0.24
N ILE A 53 3.84 7.74 0.07
CA ILE A 53 3.44 8.71 -0.93
C ILE A 53 4.36 9.91 -0.83
N LEU A 54 4.95 10.29 -1.97
CA LEU A 54 5.81 11.45 -2.05
C LEU A 54 4.98 12.63 -2.52
N ILE A 55 4.96 13.68 -1.71
CA ILE A 55 4.12 14.84 -1.93
C ILE A 55 5.01 16.06 -2.17
N PRO A 56 4.99 16.63 -3.38
CA PRO A 56 5.76 17.84 -3.66
C PRO A 56 5.28 19.03 -2.84
N TRP A 57 6.14 20.01 -2.70
CA TRP A 57 5.86 21.20 -1.89
C TRP A 57 4.51 21.84 -2.24
N ASN A 58 4.21 21.95 -3.53
CA ASN A 58 3.01 22.65 -3.97
C ASN A 58 1.73 21.86 -3.72
N ASP A 59 1.84 20.58 -3.42
CA ASP A 59 0.68 19.74 -3.14
C ASP A 59 0.45 19.53 -1.65
N ALA A 60 1.26 20.14 -0.80
CA ALA A 60 1.05 20.09 0.63
C ALA A 60 -0.29 20.75 0.98
N ASN A 61 -0.95 20.22 1.99
CA ASN A 61 -2.26 20.67 2.47
C ASN A 61 -3.41 20.34 1.51
N GLU A 62 -3.15 19.68 0.40
CA GLU A 62 -4.22 19.25 -0.49
C GLU A 62 -4.68 17.85 -0.15
N ALA A 63 -5.95 17.59 -0.40
CA ALA A 63 -6.53 16.26 -0.18
C ALA A 63 -6.27 15.42 -1.41
N LEU A 64 -5.49 14.35 -1.24
CA LEU A 64 -5.11 13.48 -2.35
C LEU A 64 -5.88 12.16 -2.21
N PRO A 65 -6.71 11.81 -3.20
CA PRO A 65 -7.43 10.55 -3.13
C PRO A 65 -6.49 9.38 -3.41
N LEU A 66 -6.57 8.37 -2.56
CA LEU A 66 -5.79 7.15 -2.71
C LEU A 66 -6.75 5.98 -2.81
N THR A 67 -6.60 5.15 -3.82
CA THR A 67 -7.40 3.96 -4.01
C THR A 67 -6.48 2.75 -3.99
N ILE A 68 -6.88 1.72 -3.25
CA ILE A 68 -6.13 0.48 -3.17
C ILE A 68 -7.05 -0.65 -3.59
N THR A 69 -6.58 -1.48 -4.51
CA THR A 69 -7.33 -2.65 -4.96
C THR A 69 -6.50 -3.90 -4.72
N ILE A 70 -7.18 -4.98 -4.35
CA ILE A 70 -6.56 -6.30 -4.25
C ILE A 70 -7.33 -7.21 -5.18
N SER A 71 -6.65 -7.79 -6.15
CA SER A 71 -7.30 -8.60 -7.16
C SER A 71 -6.47 -9.82 -7.49
N GLY A 72 -7.12 -10.83 -8.06
CA GLY A 72 -6.42 -11.94 -8.67
C GLY A 72 -5.75 -11.50 -9.96
N GLU A 73 -4.93 -12.38 -10.50
CA GLU A 73 -4.20 -12.07 -11.73
C GLU A 73 -5.15 -11.85 -12.90
N ASP A 74 -6.34 -12.44 -12.85
CA ASP A 74 -7.36 -12.28 -13.87
C ASP A 74 -8.10 -10.94 -13.75
N GLY A 75 -7.78 -10.14 -12.76
CA GLY A 75 -8.43 -8.84 -12.53
C GLY A 75 -9.64 -8.90 -11.63
N GLU A 76 -10.03 -10.07 -11.17
CA GLU A 76 -11.17 -10.18 -10.28
C GLU A 76 -10.83 -9.69 -8.88
N LYS A 77 -11.56 -8.71 -8.39
CA LYS A 77 -11.30 -8.12 -7.09
C LYS A 77 -11.70 -9.08 -5.97
N ILE A 78 -10.85 -9.19 -4.95
CA ILE A 78 -11.19 -10.04 -3.79
C ILE A 78 -11.87 -9.23 -2.68
N THR A 79 -11.88 -7.92 -2.80
CA THR A 79 -12.51 -7.03 -1.82
C THR A 79 -12.93 -5.77 -2.56
N PRO A 80 -13.91 -5.03 -2.04
CA PRO A 80 -14.19 -3.70 -2.59
C PRO A 80 -12.95 -2.81 -2.49
N ASP A 81 -12.89 -1.82 -3.36
CA ASP A 81 -11.77 -0.88 -3.34
C ASP A 81 -11.69 -0.19 -1.99
N LEU A 82 -10.46 -0.06 -1.50
CA LEU A 82 -10.18 0.70 -0.29
C LEU A 82 -9.86 2.12 -0.72
N GLN A 83 -10.64 3.07 -0.25
CA GLN A 83 -10.48 4.46 -0.64
C GLN A 83 -10.25 5.32 0.58
N THR A 84 -9.29 6.22 0.49
CA THR A 84 -9.00 7.16 1.56
C THR A 84 -8.45 8.44 0.96
N THR A 85 -8.30 9.44 1.80
CA THR A 85 -7.73 10.72 1.40
C THR A 85 -6.49 10.96 2.23
N VAL A 86 -5.42 11.39 1.56
CA VAL A 86 -4.15 11.66 2.21
C VAL A 86 -3.90 13.16 2.14
N SER A 87 -3.52 13.74 3.27
CA SER A 87 -3.19 15.15 3.33
C SER A 87 -2.03 15.36 4.29
N VAL A 88 -1.04 16.11 3.87
CA VAL A 88 0.14 16.39 4.68
C VAL A 88 0.35 17.90 4.70
N GLY A 89 0.48 18.46 5.92
CA GLY A 89 0.79 19.87 6.06
C GLY A 89 2.29 20.11 6.03
N ARG A 90 2.67 21.37 5.84
CA ARG A 90 4.08 21.76 5.94
C ARG A 90 4.43 21.97 7.40
N PRO A 91 5.44 21.23 7.92
CA PRO A 91 5.87 21.48 9.30
C PRO A 91 6.50 22.86 9.45
N PRO A 92 6.56 23.40 10.68
CA PRO A 92 7.07 24.76 10.89
C PRO A 92 8.47 25.02 10.38
N ASN A 93 9.32 24.00 10.35
CA ASN A 93 10.70 24.14 9.92
C ASN A 93 10.93 23.63 8.51
N ALA A 94 9.87 23.50 7.71
CA ALA A 94 9.99 22.98 6.36
C ALA A 94 10.78 23.96 5.49
N VAL A 95 11.64 23.41 4.64
CA VAL A 95 12.41 24.18 3.68
C VAL A 95 11.59 24.32 2.42
N LYS A 96 11.47 25.53 1.92
CA LYS A 96 10.68 25.79 0.73
C LYS A 96 11.16 24.93 -0.41
N GLY A 97 10.21 24.30 -1.10
CA GLY A 97 10.51 23.37 -2.20
C GLY A 97 10.74 21.93 -1.76
N GLN A 98 10.76 21.69 -0.46
CA GLN A 98 10.94 20.34 0.07
C GLN A 98 9.75 19.46 -0.26
N SER A 99 10.03 18.20 -0.58
CA SER A 99 8.98 17.18 -0.72
C SER A 99 8.73 16.52 0.62
N PHE A 100 7.54 15.98 0.80
CA PHE A 100 7.15 15.31 2.03
C PHE A 100 6.76 13.88 1.72
N ARG A 101 6.92 12.99 2.70
CA ARG A 101 6.49 11.60 2.55
C ARG A 101 5.38 11.31 3.55
N ALA A 102 4.28 10.76 3.05
CA ALA A 102 3.21 10.24 3.89
C ALA A 102 3.28 8.72 3.87
N VAL A 103 3.01 8.10 5.01
CA VAL A 103 3.02 6.65 5.14
C VAL A 103 1.64 6.20 5.59
N ILE A 104 1.08 5.25 4.85
CA ILE A 104 -0.21 4.66 5.18
C ILE A 104 0.00 3.17 5.34
N ALA A 105 -0.51 2.62 6.43
CA ALA A 105 -0.43 1.19 6.69
C ALA A 105 -1.84 0.63 6.77
N VAL A 106 -2.07 -0.47 6.08
CA VAL A 106 -3.35 -1.16 6.09
C VAL A 106 -3.11 -2.58 6.56
N GLN A 107 -3.70 -2.93 7.69
CA GLN A 107 -3.62 -4.28 8.25
C GLN A 107 -5.02 -4.86 8.26
N GLY A 108 -5.16 -6.08 7.75
CA GLY A 108 -6.49 -6.68 7.68
C GLY A 108 -6.43 -8.18 7.55
N THR A 109 -7.59 -8.77 7.33
CA THR A 109 -7.74 -10.17 6.98
C THR A 109 -8.43 -10.22 5.62
N TRP A 110 -7.93 -11.08 4.77
CA TRP A 110 -8.36 -11.08 3.37
C TRP A 110 -8.73 -12.49 2.95
N LYS A 111 -9.87 -12.60 2.27
CA LYS A 111 -10.32 -13.88 1.76
C LYS A 111 -9.75 -14.08 0.37
N LEU A 112 -8.81 -15.01 0.26
CA LEU A 112 -8.21 -15.37 -1.02
C LEU A 112 -8.95 -16.61 -1.52
N PRO A 113 -9.67 -16.53 -2.65
CA PRO A 113 -10.53 -17.65 -3.06
C PRO A 113 -9.78 -18.90 -3.51
N LYS A 114 -8.55 -18.76 -3.97
CA LYS A 114 -7.84 -19.90 -4.53
C LYS A 114 -6.34 -19.65 -4.56
N PRO A 115 -5.52 -20.69 -4.69
CA PRO A 115 -4.10 -20.50 -4.94
C PRO A 115 -3.85 -19.73 -6.23
N GLY A 116 -2.78 -18.98 -6.28
CA GLY A 116 -2.40 -18.25 -7.48
C GLY A 116 -1.83 -16.89 -7.16
N THR A 117 -1.67 -16.09 -8.20
CA THR A 117 -1.06 -14.78 -8.11
C THR A 117 -2.11 -13.72 -7.80
N TYR A 118 -1.77 -12.84 -6.88
CA TYR A 118 -2.62 -11.71 -6.50
C TYR A 118 -1.82 -10.43 -6.67
N VAL A 119 -2.55 -9.35 -6.92
CA VAL A 119 -1.95 -8.04 -7.17
C VAL A 119 -2.58 -7.05 -6.20
N VAL A 120 -1.73 -6.33 -5.47
CA VAL A 120 -2.16 -5.17 -4.69
C VAL A 120 -1.73 -3.95 -5.48
N ARG A 121 -2.67 -3.08 -5.78
CA ARG A 121 -2.40 -1.86 -6.52
C ARG A 121 -2.83 -0.65 -5.71
N ALA A 122 -1.93 0.31 -5.60
CA ALA A 122 -2.22 1.60 -4.99
C ALA A 122 -2.15 2.66 -6.08
N SER A 123 -3.13 3.54 -6.13
CA SER A 123 -3.16 4.57 -7.16
C SER A 123 -3.62 5.90 -6.60
N LEU A 124 -2.94 6.94 -7.05
CA LEU A 124 -3.34 8.32 -6.92
C LEU A 124 -3.92 8.78 -8.25
N THR A 125 -4.25 10.06 -8.37
CA THR A 125 -4.77 10.57 -9.63
C THR A 125 -3.81 10.29 -10.79
N ASP A 126 -2.51 10.54 -10.58
CA ASP A 126 -1.53 10.42 -11.65
C ASP A 126 -0.47 9.37 -11.43
N GLY A 127 -0.38 8.80 -10.24
CA GLY A 127 0.66 7.83 -9.94
C GLY A 127 0.06 6.53 -9.45
N ARG A 128 0.77 5.43 -9.71
CA ARG A 128 0.33 4.13 -9.20
C ARG A 128 1.51 3.19 -9.07
N LYS A 129 1.31 2.17 -8.22
CA LYS A 129 2.30 1.13 -8.05
C LYS A 129 1.58 -0.18 -7.74
N GLU A 130 2.21 -1.27 -8.14
CA GLU A 130 1.67 -2.61 -7.91
C GLU A 130 2.71 -3.47 -7.23
N VAL A 131 2.22 -4.41 -6.41
CA VAL A 131 3.07 -5.48 -5.89
C VAL A 131 2.29 -6.78 -6.03
N ARG A 132 3.01 -7.85 -6.32
CA ARG A 132 2.41 -9.16 -6.57
C ARG A 132 2.87 -10.14 -5.52
N PHE A 133 2.02 -11.08 -5.19
CA PHE A 133 2.41 -12.19 -4.35
C PHE A 133 1.71 -13.45 -4.82
N TYR A 134 2.31 -14.58 -4.49
CA TYR A 134 1.77 -15.87 -4.85
C TYR A 134 1.24 -16.57 -3.61
N ALA A 135 -0.06 -16.88 -3.60
CA ALA A 135 -0.68 -17.60 -2.49
C ALA A 135 -0.52 -19.09 -2.75
N VAL A 136 0.19 -19.77 -1.84
CA VAL A 136 0.60 -21.16 -1.99
C VAL A 136 -0.10 -22.00 -0.95
N PRO A 137 -0.75 -23.11 -1.35
CA PRO A 137 -1.32 -24.00 -0.35
C PRO A 137 -0.21 -24.77 0.37
N ILE A 138 -0.36 -24.88 1.70
CA ILE A 138 0.51 -25.73 2.50
C ILE A 138 -0.37 -26.62 3.35
N ALA A 139 0.14 -27.81 3.67
CA ALA A 139 -0.68 -28.81 4.37
C ALA A 139 -0.99 -28.34 5.78
N HIS A 140 0.03 -28.02 6.56
CA HIS A 140 -0.12 -27.54 7.93
C HIS A 140 1.12 -26.75 8.30
N PRO A 141 0.96 -25.76 9.16
CA PRO A 141 2.14 -25.11 9.71
C PRO A 141 2.86 -26.06 10.66
N GLN A 142 4.15 -25.96 10.71
CA GLN A 142 4.96 -26.78 11.58
C GLN A 142 5.27 -26.10 12.89
#